data_b35c424d8cd67c6df75bc39d3dfa6f6c
#
_entry.id   b35c424d8cd67c6df75bc39d3dfa6f6c
#
_cell.length_a   1.000
_cell.length_b   1.000
_cell.length_c   1.000
_cell.angle_alpha   90.00
_cell.angle_beta   90.00
_cell.angle_gamma   90.00
#
_symmetry.space_group_name_H-M   'P 1'
#
loop_
_entity.id
_entity.type
_entity.pdbx_description
1 polymer ?
#
loop_
_entity_poly.entity_id
_entity_poly.type
_entity_poly.pdbx_seq_one_letter_code
_entity_poly.pdbx_strand_id
1 'polypeptide(L)'
;VAQVNHLPAPGETVGDASFMQSLGGKGANQAVAAARLGGSVTFITSLGNDMYAEILKKHFKKEGITTDYIIDDVNQPTGTALIFVADSGENCIAVAPGANYSLLPGSIIHFSKVIDEADIIVMQAEIPYETIKRIALLAKQKGKKVLFNPAPACLIDEELMKAIDILVVN
;
A
#
# COMPACT_ATOMS: atom_id res chain seq x y z
N VAL A 1 -9.57 11.65 -7.04
CA VAL A 1 -10.59 12.23 -6.16
C VAL A 1 -11.51 13.08 -6.99
N ALA A 2 -12.81 12.90 -6.85
CA ALA A 2 -13.83 13.78 -7.38
C ALA A 2 -14.50 14.51 -6.21
N GLN A 3 -14.39 15.83 -6.19
CA GLN A 3 -15.14 16.64 -5.23
C GLN A 3 -16.50 16.98 -5.84
N VAL A 4 -17.55 16.72 -5.10
CA VAL A 4 -18.95 16.87 -5.53
C VAL A 4 -19.74 17.64 -4.48
N ASN A 5 -20.87 18.27 -4.87
CA ASN A 5 -21.73 18.95 -3.92
C ASN A 5 -22.41 17.96 -2.95
N HIS A 6 -22.76 16.75 -3.41
CA HIS A 6 -23.26 15.65 -2.59
C HIS A 6 -22.85 14.31 -3.22
N LEU A 7 -22.83 13.23 -2.42
CA LEU A 7 -22.54 11.89 -2.93
C LEU A 7 -23.70 11.42 -3.82
N PRO A 8 -23.41 10.90 -5.06
CA PRO A 8 -24.46 10.42 -5.94
C PRO A 8 -25.22 9.23 -5.35
N ALA A 9 -26.54 9.27 -5.40
CA ALA A 9 -27.39 8.13 -5.11
C ALA A 9 -27.35 7.10 -6.26
N PRO A 10 -27.77 5.84 -6.04
CA PRO A 10 -27.86 4.86 -7.12
C PRO A 10 -28.70 5.35 -8.30
N GLY A 11 -28.09 5.37 -9.50
CA GLY A 11 -28.73 5.86 -10.73
C GLY A 11 -28.67 7.38 -10.94
N GLU A 12 -28.15 8.13 -10.00
CA GLU A 12 -27.99 9.58 -10.11
C GLU A 12 -26.69 9.96 -10.85
N THR A 13 -26.77 11.05 -11.63
CA THR A 13 -25.62 11.71 -12.21
C THR A 13 -25.43 13.06 -11.55
N VAL A 14 -24.31 13.26 -10.85
CA VAL A 14 -23.95 14.56 -10.28
C VAL A 14 -22.99 15.26 -11.24
N GLY A 15 -23.38 16.45 -11.71
CA GLY A 15 -22.53 17.32 -12.53
C GLY A 15 -21.63 18.23 -11.69
N ASP A 16 -20.86 19.08 -12.37
CA ASP A 16 -20.03 20.14 -11.78
C ASP A 16 -18.98 19.66 -10.77
N ALA A 17 -18.56 18.39 -10.88
CA ALA A 17 -17.49 17.83 -10.06
C ALA A 17 -16.12 18.39 -10.44
N SER A 18 -15.31 18.73 -9.46
CA SER A 18 -13.88 18.97 -9.69
C SER A 18 -13.12 17.64 -9.58
N PHE A 19 -12.13 17.44 -10.44
CA PHE A 19 -11.33 16.21 -10.46
C PHE A 19 -9.86 16.49 -10.19
N MET A 20 -9.30 15.69 -9.27
CA MET A 20 -7.87 15.75 -8.98
C MET A 20 -7.29 14.33 -8.92
N GLN A 21 -6.07 14.18 -9.41
CA GLN A 21 -5.27 12.97 -9.25
C GLN A 21 -4.16 13.22 -8.24
N SER A 22 -3.92 12.27 -7.37
CA SER A 22 -2.76 12.29 -6.47
C SER A 22 -2.19 10.89 -6.35
N LEU A 23 -0.89 10.81 -6.09
CA LEU A 23 -0.25 9.57 -5.72
C LEU A 23 -0.70 9.17 -4.33
N GLY A 24 -0.89 7.87 -4.09
CA GLY A 24 -1.41 7.37 -2.83
C GLY A 24 -1.08 5.89 -2.62
N GLY A 25 -1.90 5.25 -1.82
CA GLY A 25 -1.67 3.92 -1.27
C GLY A 25 -1.02 4.00 0.11
N LYS A 26 -1.54 3.25 1.08
CA LYS A 26 -1.09 3.33 2.48
C LYS A 26 0.40 2.99 2.61
N GLY A 27 0.85 1.94 1.93
CA GLY A 27 2.26 1.55 1.91
C GLY A 27 3.15 2.61 1.29
N ALA A 28 2.76 3.18 0.14
CA ALA A 28 3.50 4.25 -0.51
C ALA A 28 3.58 5.51 0.36
N ASN A 29 2.47 5.91 0.99
CA ASN A 29 2.44 7.06 1.88
C ASN A 29 3.36 6.87 3.09
N GLN A 30 3.39 5.68 3.70
CA GLN A 30 4.27 5.38 4.83
C GLN A 30 5.74 5.32 4.39
N ALA A 31 6.04 4.76 3.21
CA ALA A 31 7.39 4.74 2.66
C ALA A 31 7.93 6.16 2.42
N VAL A 32 7.12 7.03 1.81
CA VAL A 32 7.47 8.44 1.58
C VAL A 32 7.65 9.19 2.91
N ALA A 33 6.76 8.98 3.88
CA ALA A 33 6.88 9.61 5.19
C ALA A 33 8.18 9.18 5.91
N ALA A 34 8.51 7.89 5.90
CA ALA A 34 9.73 7.38 6.50
C ALA A 34 10.99 7.95 5.82
N ALA A 35 11.02 8.01 4.50
CA ALA A 35 12.13 8.58 3.75
C ALA A 35 12.33 10.08 4.06
N ARG A 36 11.25 10.85 4.09
CA ARG A 36 11.29 12.29 4.44
C ARG A 36 11.74 12.56 5.88
N LEU A 37 11.54 11.60 6.78
CA LEU A 37 12.04 11.65 8.15
C LEU A 37 13.49 11.17 8.30
N GLY A 38 14.17 10.87 7.18
CA GLY A 38 15.59 10.47 7.16
C GLY A 38 15.82 8.96 7.25
N GLY A 39 14.77 8.15 7.13
CA GLY A 39 14.89 6.69 7.08
C GLY A 39 15.49 6.21 5.76
N SER A 40 16.32 5.16 5.80
CA SER A 40 16.71 4.40 4.62
C SER A 40 15.60 3.43 4.24
N VAL A 41 14.89 3.70 3.15
CA VAL A 41 13.68 2.96 2.80
C VAL A 41 13.88 2.12 1.55
N THR A 42 13.61 0.82 1.67
CA THR A 42 13.41 -0.09 0.54
C THR A 42 11.93 -0.42 0.44
N PHE A 43 11.32 -0.15 -0.70
CA PHE A 43 9.89 -0.36 -0.90
C PHE A 43 9.63 -1.59 -1.75
N ILE A 44 8.98 -2.59 -1.16
CA ILE A 44 8.52 -3.81 -1.82
C ILE A 44 7.03 -3.66 -2.10
N THR A 45 6.66 -3.67 -3.36
CA THR A 45 5.27 -3.57 -3.84
C THR A 45 5.14 -4.19 -5.22
N SER A 46 3.92 -4.27 -5.73
CA SER A 46 3.68 -4.60 -7.13
C SER A 46 2.90 -3.47 -7.80
N LEU A 47 3.31 -3.11 -9.00
CA LEU A 47 2.69 -2.11 -9.86
C LEU A 47 2.30 -2.75 -11.19
N GLY A 48 1.32 -2.19 -11.86
CA GLY A 48 0.96 -2.60 -13.21
C GLY A 48 1.98 -2.14 -14.25
N ASN A 49 1.79 -2.56 -15.50
CA ASN A 49 2.57 -2.06 -16.63
C ASN A 49 1.80 -0.90 -17.31
N ASP A 50 1.68 0.24 -16.62
CA ASP A 50 0.90 1.38 -17.03
C ASP A 50 1.59 2.72 -16.71
N MET A 51 0.99 3.82 -17.19
CA MET A 51 1.54 5.16 -16.95
C MET A 51 1.63 5.52 -15.45
N TYR A 52 0.76 4.96 -14.61
CA TYR A 52 0.78 5.24 -13.17
C TYR A 52 1.98 4.59 -12.50
N ALA A 53 2.37 3.38 -12.91
CA ALA A 53 3.58 2.72 -12.44
C ALA A 53 4.83 3.56 -12.71
N GLU A 54 4.96 4.12 -13.93
CA GLU A 54 6.08 4.98 -14.29
C GLU A 54 6.13 6.26 -13.45
N ILE A 55 4.99 6.89 -13.22
CA ILE A 55 4.88 8.09 -12.38
C ILE A 55 5.27 7.78 -10.93
N LEU A 56 4.76 6.67 -10.38
CA LEU A 56 5.05 6.23 -9.02
C LEU A 56 6.54 5.89 -8.83
N LYS A 57 7.15 5.13 -9.73
CA LYS A 57 8.58 4.80 -9.68
C LYS A 57 9.46 6.05 -9.71
N LYS A 58 9.14 7.02 -10.57
CA LYS A 58 9.84 8.31 -10.62
C LYS A 58 9.69 9.08 -9.32
N HIS A 59 8.48 9.08 -8.75
CA HIS A 59 8.22 9.73 -7.45
C HIS A 59 9.04 9.09 -6.34
N PHE A 60 9.01 7.77 -6.19
CA PHE A 60 9.76 7.06 -5.16
C PHE A 60 11.27 7.32 -5.26
N LYS A 61 11.82 7.28 -6.47
CA LYS A 61 13.24 7.63 -6.71
C LYS A 61 13.56 9.06 -6.28
N LYS A 62 12.68 10.02 -6.55
CA LYS A 62 12.83 11.43 -6.13
C LYS A 62 12.83 11.57 -4.60
N GLU A 63 12.06 10.75 -3.89
CA GLU A 63 12.02 10.71 -2.42
C GLU A 63 13.18 9.90 -1.81
N GLY A 64 14.12 9.38 -2.62
CA GLY A 64 15.27 8.62 -2.16
C GLY A 64 14.95 7.18 -1.74
N ILE A 65 13.79 6.65 -2.17
CA ILE A 65 13.35 5.30 -1.85
C ILE A 65 13.96 4.30 -2.85
N THR A 66 14.52 3.20 -2.35
CA THR A 66 15.01 2.09 -3.18
C THR A 66 13.82 1.36 -3.80
N THR A 67 13.82 1.28 -5.15
CA THR A 67 12.71 0.74 -5.96
C THR A 67 13.03 -0.56 -6.68
N ASP A 68 14.20 -1.15 -6.43
CA ASP A 68 14.72 -2.34 -7.14
C ASP A 68 13.89 -3.61 -6.87
N TYR A 69 13.04 -3.56 -5.86
CA TYR A 69 12.18 -4.66 -5.42
C TYR A 69 10.69 -4.43 -5.73
N ILE A 70 10.40 -3.51 -6.64
CA ILE A 70 9.06 -3.34 -7.18
C ILE A 70 8.83 -4.38 -8.28
N ILE A 71 7.76 -5.16 -8.14
CA ILE A 71 7.35 -6.14 -9.14
C ILE A 71 6.49 -5.45 -10.18
N ASP A 72 6.80 -5.65 -11.46
CA ASP A 72 5.96 -5.20 -12.58
C ASP A 72 5.02 -6.34 -13.00
N ASP A 73 3.72 -6.13 -12.82
CA ASP A 73 2.69 -7.06 -13.29
C ASP A 73 2.15 -6.60 -14.64
N VAL A 74 2.41 -7.39 -15.67
CA VAL A 74 1.94 -7.08 -17.04
C VAL A 74 0.46 -7.40 -17.25
N ASN A 75 -0.18 -8.13 -16.33
CA ASN A 75 -1.55 -8.63 -16.46
C ASN A 75 -2.57 -7.81 -15.65
N GLN A 76 -2.10 -6.99 -14.73
CA GLN A 76 -2.96 -6.19 -13.85
C GLN A 76 -2.62 -4.70 -13.96
N PRO A 77 -3.61 -3.81 -13.87
CA PRO A 77 -3.33 -2.37 -13.75
C PRO A 77 -2.76 -2.04 -12.36
N THR A 78 -2.07 -0.92 -12.26
CA THR A 78 -1.69 -0.35 -10.95
C THR A 78 -2.91 -0.10 -10.07
N GLY A 79 -2.83 -0.45 -8.79
CA GLY A 79 -3.91 -0.27 -7.83
C GLY A 79 -4.41 1.18 -7.79
N THR A 80 -5.72 1.36 -7.79
CA THR A 80 -6.36 2.68 -7.89
C THR A 80 -7.50 2.82 -6.89
N ALA A 81 -7.58 3.98 -6.21
CA ALA A 81 -8.72 4.35 -5.39
C ALA A 81 -9.56 5.42 -6.11
N LEU A 82 -10.85 5.18 -6.25
CA LEU A 82 -11.84 6.13 -6.71
C LEU A 82 -12.51 6.73 -5.47
N ILE A 83 -12.34 8.03 -5.28
CA ILE A 83 -12.78 8.70 -4.07
C ILE A 83 -13.71 9.85 -4.46
N PHE A 84 -14.92 9.83 -3.95
CA PHE A 84 -15.85 10.96 -3.98
C PHE A 84 -15.83 11.64 -2.62
N VAL A 85 -15.77 12.97 -2.63
CA VAL A 85 -15.81 13.79 -1.41
C VAL A 85 -16.91 14.84 -1.60
N ALA A 86 -17.92 14.81 -0.76
CA ALA A 86 -18.97 15.81 -0.76
C ALA A 86 -18.55 17.09 -0.03
N ASP A 87 -19.22 18.21 -0.30
CA ASP A 87 -18.99 19.48 0.41
C ASP A 87 -19.27 19.37 1.91
N SER A 88 -20.10 18.41 2.34
CA SER A 88 -20.32 18.07 3.75
C SER A 88 -19.10 17.43 4.44
N GLY A 89 -18.08 17.01 3.67
CA GLY A 89 -16.95 16.24 4.16
C GLY A 89 -17.16 14.72 4.16
N GLU A 90 -18.39 14.24 3.86
CA GLU A 90 -18.62 12.80 3.67
C GLU A 90 -17.88 12.29 2.45
N ASN A 91 -17.41 11.05 2.50
CA ASN A 91 -16.73 10.43 1.38
C ASN A 91 -17.25 9.02 1.08
N CYS A 92 -17.03 8.62 -0.17
CA CYS A 92 -17.28 7.26 -0.65
C CYS A 92 -16.05 6.82 -1.42
N ILE A 93 -15.51 5.65 -1.08
CA ILE A 93 -14.25 5.15 -1.63
C ILE A 93 -14.46 3.74 -2.19
N ALA A 94 -14.09 3.56 -3.46
CA ALA A 94 -13.95 2.25 -4.07
C ALA A 94 -12.46 2.01 -4.39
N VAL A 95 -11.93 0.86 -3.98
CA VAL A 95 -10.56 0.48 -4.24
C VAL A 95 -10.52 -0.66 -5.25
N ALA A 96 -9.82 -0.45 -6.35
CA ALA A 96 -9.43 -1.49 -7.29
C ALA A 96 -7.98 -1.88 -6.95
N PRO A 97 -7.73 -3.04 -6.32
CA PRO A 97 -6.41 -3.40 -5.81
C PRO A 97 -5.39 -3.63 -6.95
N GLY A 98 -5.84 -4.12 -8.10
CA GLY A 98 -4.98 -4.36 -9.25
C GLY A 98 -3.73 -5.17 -8.89
N ALA A 99 -2.59 -4.71 -9.36
CA ALA A 99 -1.30 -5.34 -9.15
C ALA A 99 -0.89 -5.48 -7.67
N ASN A 100 -1.47 -4.73 -6.72
CA ASN A 100 -1.18 -4.92 -5.30
C ASN A 100 -1.42 -6.38 -4.86
N TYR A 101 -2.43 -7.03 -5.44
CA TYR A 101 -2.76 -8.43 -5.11
C TYR A 101 -1.90 -9.46 -5.84
N SER A 102 -1.00 -9.02 -6.71
CA SER A 102 -0.01 -9.87 -7.38
C SER A 102 1.25 -10.10 -6.53
N LEU A 103 1.40 -9.39 -5.42
CA LEU A 103 2.46 -9.65 -4.44
C LEU A 103 2.11 -10.90 -3.61
N LEU A 104 2.37 -12.07 -4.19
CA LEU A 104 1.99 -13.37 -3.62
C LEU A 104 3.03 -13.88 -2.60
N PRO A 105 2.65 -14.79 -1.66
CA PRO A 105 3.57 -15.34 -0.66
C PRO A 105 4.81 -16.01 -1.25
N GLY A 106 4.70 -16.61 -2.44
CA GLY A 106 5.82 -17.23 -3.17
C GLY A 106 6.91 -16.25 -3.59
N SER A 107 6.57 -14.99 -3.81
CA SER A 107 7.54 -13.95 -4.20
C SER A 107 8.48 -13.54 -3.06
N ILE A 108 8.13 -13.86 -1.81
CA ILE A 108 8.86 -13.38 -0.62
C ILE A 108 10.29 -13.94 -0.56
N ILE A 109 10.54 -15.08 -1.16
CA ILE A 109 11.90 -15.66 -1.21
C ILE A 109 12.90 -14.72 -1.90
N HIS A 110 12.44 -13.96 -2.88
CA HIS A 110 13.28 -12.99 -3.61
C HIS A 110 13.65 -11.77 -2.75
N PHE A 111 12.95 -11.55 -1.65
CA PHE A 111 13.15 -10.40 -0.76
C PHE A 111 13.86 -10.78 0.55
N SER A 112 14.28 -12.03 0.71
CA SER A 112 14.90 -12.52 1.95
C SER A 112 16.11 -11.67 2.38
N LYS A 113 16.95 -11.29 1.44
CA LYS A 113 18.12 -10.44 1.71
C LYS A 113 17.71 -9.06 2.23
N VAL A 114 16.72 -8.42 1.62
CA VAL A 114 16.21 -7.12 2.05
C VAL A 114 15.65 -7.19 3.47
N ILE A 115 14.92 -8.28 3.79
CA ILE A 115 14.41 -8.52 5.13
C ILE A 115 15.56 -8.72 6.14
N ASP A 116 16.65 -9.39 5.74
CA ASP A 116 17.84 -9.57 6.58
C ASP A 116 18.55 -8.25 6.90
N GLU A 117 18.56 -7.31 5.96
CA GLU A 117 19.24 -6.02 6.08
C GLU A 117 18.37 -4.96 6.80
N ALA A 118 17.06 -5.18 6.91
CA ALA A 118 16.14 -4.23 7.52
C ALA A 118 16.24 -4.23 9.06
N ASP A 119 16.04 -3.05 9.67
CA ASP A 119 15.84 -2.91 11.12
C ASP A 119 14.39 -3.16 11.51
N ILE A 120 13.46 -2.75 10.66
CA ILE A 120 12.03 -2.85 10.88
C ILE A 120 11.29 -3.09 9.56
N ILE A 121 10.26 -3.94 9.60
CA ILE A 121 9.34 -4.18 8.50
C ILE A 121 8.03 -3.47 8.79
N VAL A 122 7.60 -2.61 7.88
CA VAL A 122 6.35 -1.84 8.01
C VAL A 122 5.36 -2.32 6.97
N MET A 123 4.17 -2.73 7.40
CA MET A 123 3.15 -3.32 6.51
C MET A 123 1.76 -2.73 6.76
N GLN A 124 0.90 -2.84 5.75
CA GLN A 124 -0.51 -2.44 5.77
C GLN A 124 -1.35 -3.56 5.15
N ALA A 125 -2.69 -3.43 5.20
CA ALA A 125 -3.60 -4.47 4.71
C ALA A 125 -4.06 -4.24 3.24
N GLU A 126 -3.20 -3.68 2.37
CA GLU A 126 -3.53 -3.45 0.95
C GLU A 126 -2.91 -4.48 0.00
N ILE A 127 -2.28 -5.54 0.53
CA ILE A 127 -1.76 -6.70 -0.22
C ILE A 127 -2.40 -7.99 0.32
N PRO A 128 -2.24 -9.16 -0.34
CA PRO A 128 -2.84 -10.40 0.14
C PRO A 128 -2.44 -10.73 1.58
N TYR A 129 -3.42 -11.12 2.40
CA TYR A 129 -3.24 -11.44 3.82
C TYR A 129 -2.15 -12.49 4.07
N GLU A 130 -2.14 -13.55 3.27
CA GLU A 130 -1.13 -14.61 3.37
C GLU A 130 0.30 -14.10 3.11
N THR A 131 0.44 -13.07 2.28
CA THR A 131 1.73 -12.41 2.03
C THR A 131 2.18 -11.63 3.27
N ILE A 132 1.27 -10.85 3.87
CA ILE A 132 1.52 -10.12 5.12
C ILE A 132 1.98 -11.08 6.21
N LYS A 133 1.21 -12.16 6.41
CA LYS A 133 1.50 -13.19 7.39
C LYS A 133 2.87 -13.84 7.15
N ARG A 134 3.15 -14.21 5.91
CA ARG A 134 4.44 -14.82 5.54
C ARG A 134 5.62 -13.89 5.81
N ILE A 135 5.49 -12.61 5.49
CA ILE A 135 6.54 -11.60 5.76
C ILE A 135 6.74 -11.44 7.26
N ALA A 136 5.67 -11.29 8.04
CA ALA A 136 5.73 -11.11 9.48
C ALA A 136 6.43 -12.29 10.18
N LEU A 137 6.06 -13.53 9.83
CA LEU A 137 6.67 -14.72 10.38
C LEU A 137 8.15 -14.85 10.02
N LEU A 138 8.51 -14.55 8.77
CA LEU A 138 9.90 -14.54 8.33
C LEU A 138 10.71 -13.47 9.05
N ALA A 139 10.19 -12.26 9.18
CA ALA A 139 10.81 -11.16 9.91
C ALA A 139 11.06 -11.56 11.39
N LYS A 140 10.07 -12.17 12.04
CA LYS A 140 10.20 -12.66 13.41
C LYS A 140 11.27 -13.74 13.55
N GLN A 141 11.33 -14.71 12.63
CA GLN A 141 12.39 -15.73 12.60
C GLN A 141 13.79 -15.13 12.47
N LYS A 142 13.91 -13.98 11.77
CA LYS A 142 15.15 -13.25 11.57
C LYS A 142 15.43 -12.19 12.65
N GLY A 143 14.63 -12.14 13.71
CA GLY A 143 14.76 -11.19 14.82
C GLY A 143 14.49 -9.73 14.43
N LYS A 144 13.75 -9.49 13.34
CA LYS A 144 13.39 -8.14 12.88
C LYS A 144 12.11 -7.67 13.55
N LYS A 145 12.00 -6.37 13.78
CA LYS A 145 10.76 -5.75 14.27
C LYS A 145 9.71 -5.69 13.17
N VAL A 146 8.44 -5.90 13.55
CA VAL A 146 7.29 -5.83 12.64
C VAL A 146 6.33 -4.76 13.15
N LEU A 147 6.10 -3.74 12.33
CA LEU A 147 5.03 -2.77 12.50
C LEU A 147 3.93 -3.08 11.50
N PHE A 148 2.72 -3.26 11.98
CA PHE A 148 1.56 -3.52 11.13
C PHE A 148 0.44 -2.50 11.38
N ASN A 149 -0.04 -1.92 10.29
CA ASN A 149 -1.25 -1.10 10.27
C ASN A 149 -2.35 -1.87 9.53
N PRO A 150 -3.34 -2.48 10.22
CA PRO A 150 -4.43 -3.26 9.62
C PRO A 150 -5.46 -2.32 8.97
N ALA A 151 -5.03 -1.60 7.94
CA ALA A 151 -5.86 -0.68 7.17
C ALA A 151 -5.75 -1.00 5.67
N PRO A 152 -6.88 -1.29 4.96
CA PRO A 152 -8.25 -1.37 5.50
C PRO A 152 -8.39 -2.41 6.64
N ALA A 153 -9.40 -2.24 7.50
CA ALA A 153 -9.61 -3.13 8.63
C ALA A 153 -9.72 -4.59 8.17
N CYS A 154 -8.95 -5.47 8.82
CA CYS A 154 -8.95 -6.90 8.55
C CYS A 154 -8.86 -7.69 9.86
N LEU A 155 -9.29 -8.95 9.81
CA LEU A 155 -9.08 -9.87 10.92
C LEU A 155 -7.60 -10.26 10.99
N ILE A 156 -7.07 -10.29 12.20
CA ILE A 156 -5.69 -10.71 12.47
C ILE A 156 -5.78 -12.02 13.25
N ASP A 157 -5.23 -13.10 12.71
CA ASP A 157 -5.17 -14.37 13.42
C ASP A 157 -4.09 -14.35 14.53
N GLU A 158 -4.15 -15.33 15.41
CA GLU A 158 -3.25 -15.41 16.58
C GLU A 158 -1.77 -15.54 16.17
N GLU A 159 -1.48 -16.21 15.07
CA GLU A 159 -0.12 -16.41 14.59
C GLU A 159 0.50 -15.11 14.08
N LEU A 160 -0.24 -14.35 13.25
CA LEU A 160 0.20 -13.03 12.81
C LEU A 160 0.30 -12.06 13.99
N MET A 161 -0.66 -12.09 14.94
CA MET A 161 -0.62 -11.22 16.12
C MET A 161 0.65 -11.42 16.96
N LYS A 162 1.11 -12.66 17.11
CA LYS A 162 2.36 -12.99 17.84
C LYS A 162 3.63 -12.53 17.11
N ALA A 163 3.55 -12.29 15.81
CA ALA A 163 4.67 -11.83 15.02
C ALA A 163 4.78 -10.30 14.94
N ILE A 164 3.75 -9.56 15.36
CA ILE A 164 3.71 -8.10 15.36
C ILE A 164 4.33 -7.56 16.64
N ASP A 165 5.25 -6.61 16.53
CA ASP A 165 5.83 -5.88 17.66
C ASP A 165 5.10 -4.56 17.92
N ILE A 166 4.61 -3.90 16.85
CA ILE A 166 3.91 -2.62 16.92
C ILE A 166 2.65 -2.70 16.05
N LEU A 167 1.49 -2.51 16.67
CA LEU A 167 0.20 -2.43 15.97
C LEU A 167 -0.28 -0.99 15.96
N VAL A 168 -0.55 -0.45 14.75
CA VAL A 168 -1.07 0.90 14.57
C VAL A 168 -2.51 0.82 14.09
N VAL A 169 -3.42 1.33 14.88
CA VAL A 169 -4.87 1.34 14.60
C VAL A 169 -5.40 2.77 14.62
N ASN A 170 -6.51 2.99 13.89
CA ASN A 170 -7.24 4.26 13.91
C ASN A 170 -8.25 4.27 15.05
#